data_8fcc10a4fa8a99af1bacfa93e58238cb
#
_entry.id   8fcc10a4fa8a99af1bacfa93e58238cb
#
_cell.length_a   1.000
_cell.length_b   1.000
_cell.length_c   1.000
_cell.angle_alpha   90.00
_cell.angle_beta   90.00
_cell.angle_gamma   90.00
#
_symmetry.space_group_name_H-M   'P 1'
#
loop_
_entity.id
_entity.type
_entity.pdbx_description
1 polymer ?
#
loop_
_entity_poly.entity_id
_entity_poly.type
_entity_poly.pdbx_seq_one_letter_code
_entity_poly.pdbx_strand_id
1 'polypeptide(L)'
;MALAEKTLAHKINTDSIQPIDHLTYCFLGDGCLMEGVSHEAMSLAGVLKLNKLICFYDSNGISIDGKIDAWYQDDIALRCRSYGWHVIDNVDGHKRDDINSAIEEAKLSDKPTMIVCKTSIGYGTGDKQDSEASHGAPLGKEAMATLRKNLDWP
;
A
#
# COMPACT_ATOMS: atom_id res chain seq x y z
N MET A 1 12.38 7.67 5.85
CA MET A 1 11.66 8.14 7.06
C MET A 1 11.66 7.06 8.14
N ALA A 2 11.14 5.86 7.95
CA ALA A 2 11.08 4.81 8.97
C ALA A 2 12.44 4.43 9.60
N LEU A 3 13.51 4.32 8.80
CA LEU A 3 14.86 4.11 9.34
C LEU A 3 15.36 5.30 10.17
N ALA A 4 15.04 6.52 9.74
CA ALA A 4 15.40 7.74 10.49
C ALA A 4 14.65 7.79 11.83
N GLU A 5 13.35 7.46 11.83
CA GLU A 5 12.55 7.33 13.06
C GLU A 5 13.23 6.37 14.04
N LYS A 6 13.50 5.14 13.63
CA LYS A 6 14.13 4.12 14.48
C LYS A 6 15.48 4.55 15.04
N THR A 7 16.31 5.18 14.18
CA THR A 7 17.64 5.66 14.59
C THR A 7 17.55 6.82 15.57
N LEU A 8 16.65 7.77 15.34
CA LEU A 8 16.46 8.93 16.22
C LEU A 8 15.79 8.53 17.52
N ALA A 9 14.79 7.65 17.48
CA ALA A 9 14.13 7.11 18.66
C ALA A 9 15.16 6.46 19.60
N HIS A 10 16.06 5.62 19.07
CA HIS A 10 17.12 5.00 19.86
C HIS A 10 18.09 6.00 20.52
N LYS A 11 18.32 7.16 19.87
CA LYS A 11 19.26 8.19 20.37
C LYS A 11 18.62 9.17 21.35
N ILE A 12 17.34 9.45 21.20
CA ILE A 12 16.66 10.59 21.83
C ILE A 12 15.62 10.16 22.85
N ASN A 13 14.88 9.07 22.59
CA ASN A 13 13.83 8.61 23.49
C ASN A 13 14.40 8.04 24.79
N THR A 14 13.67 8.26 25.87
CA THR A 14 13.92 7.69 27.19
C THR A 14 12.69 6.87 27.61
N ASP A 15 12.78 6.14 28.71
CA ASP A 15 11.65 5.35 29.24
C ASP A 15 10.44 6.23 29.59
N SER A 16 10.66 7.48 29.96
CA SER A 16 9.59 8.42 30.39
C SER A 16 9.18 9.40 29.32
N ILE A 17 9.98 9.66 28.30
CA ILE A 17 9.72 10.68 27.26
C ILE A 17 10.11 10.11 25.89
N GLN A 18 9.13 10.02 25.01
CA GLN A 18 9.31 9.46 23.67
C GLN A 18 8.89 10.46 22.57
N PRO A 19 9.69 11.49 22.30
CA PRO A 19 9.35 12.51 21.30
C PRO A 19 9.44 12.00 19.86
N ILE A 20 10.09 10.88 19.60
CA ILE A 20 10.21 10.25 18.28
C ILE A 20 9.44 8.95 18.29
N ASP A 21 8.22 8.98 17.76
CA ASP A 21 7.29 7.83 17.77
C ASP A 21 6.32 7.82 16.58
N HIS A 22 6.73 8.40 15.44
CA HIS A 22 5.84 8.53 14.29
C HIS A 22 5.82 7.29 13.41
N LEU A 23 4.65 7.01 12.85
CA LEU A 23 4.47 6.01 11.82
C LEU A 23 4.84 6.59 10.43
N THR A 24 5.34 5.72 9.56
CA THR A 24 5.58 6.04 8.15
C THR A 24 4.63 5.20 7.31
N TYR A 25 3.73 5.86 6.61
CA TYR A 25 2.84 5.21 5.65
C TYR A 25 3.38 5.34 4.23
N CYS A 26 3.34 4.25 3.46
CA CYS A 26 3.76 4.21 2.08
C CYS A 26 2.66 3.56 1.22
N PHE A 27 2.29 4.22 0.13
CA PHE A 27 1.35 3.67 -0.85
C PHE A 27 2.12 3.25 -2.09
N LEU A 28 1.81 2.08 -2.62
CA LEU A 28 2.49 1.51 -3.77
C LEU A 28 1.53 0.64 -4.59
N GLY A 29 1.74 0.60 -5.89
CA GLY A 29 0.98 -0.23 -6.82
C GLY A 29 1.83 -1.38 -7.37
N ASP A 30 1.25 -2.13 -8.31
CA ASP A 30 1.89 -3.28 -8.96
C ASP A 30 3.26 -2.91 -9.56
N GLY A 31 3.34 -1.83 -10.32
CA GLY A 31 4.58 -1.37 -10.94
C GLY A 31 5.69 -1.04 -9.94
N CYS A 32 5.34 -0.47 -8.78
CA CYS A 32 6.32 -0.18 -7.73
C CYS A 32 6.98 -1.46 -7.20
N LEU A 33 6.24 -2.57 -7.13
CA LEU A 33 6.73 -3.85 -6.62
C LEU A 33 7.49 -4.67 -7.65
N MET A 34 7.46 -4.28 -8.92
CA MET A 34 8.28 -4.85 -10.00
C MET A 34 9.71 -4.30 -10.00
N GLU A 35 9.93 -3.12 -9.41
CA GLU A 35 11.24 -2.48 -9.38
C GLU A 35 12.24 -3.22 -8.47
N GLY A 36 13.48 -3.42 -8.97
CA GLY A 36 14.53 -4.11 -8.23
C GLY A 36 14.85 -3.47 -6.88
N VAL A 37 14.87 -2.12 -6.83
CA VAL A 37 15.11 -1.37 -5.59
C VAL A 37 14.06 -1.63 -4.51
N SER A 38 12.83 -1.96 -4.89
CA SER A 38 11.77 -2.32 -3.95
C SER A 38 12.10 -3.63 -3.22
N HIS A 39 12.64 -4.62 -3.91
CA HIS A 39 13.09 -5.88 -3.31
C HIS A 39 14.19 -5.64 -2.28
N GLU A 40 15.20 -4.86 -2.64
CA GLU A 40 16.35 -4.54 -1.77
C GLU A 40 15.90 -3.74 -0.54
N ALA A 41 15.09 -2.69 -0.74
CA ALA A 41 14.60 -1.84 0.34
C ALA A 41 13.69 -2.62 1.31
N MET A 42 12.79 -3.47 0.78
CA MET A 42 11.88 -4.28 1.59
C MET A 42 12.61 -5.36 2.39
N SER A 43 13.60 -6.03 1.78
CA SER A 43 14.45 -6.99 2.47
C SER A 43 15.20 -6.33 3.64
N LEU A 44 15.80 -5.16 3.40
CA LEU A 44 16.48 -4.40 4.44
C LEU A 44 15.52 -3.95 5.57
N ALA A 45 14.32 -3.48 5.22
CA ALA A 45 13.31 -3.08 6.20
C ALA A 45 12.90 -4.23 7.13
N GLY A 46 12.79 -5.43 6.58
CA GLY A 46 12.51 -6.65 7.37
C GLY A 46 13.65 -6.98 8.33
N VAL A 47 14.89 -6.99 7.83
CA VAL A 47 16.09 -7.26 8.67
C VAL A 47 16.20 -6.26 9.81
N LEU A 48 15.96 -4.98 9.53
CA LEU A 48 16.02 -3.91 10.52
C LEU A 48 14.78 -3.83 11.41
N LYS A 49 13.76 -4.66 11.15
CA LYS A 49 12.49 -4.64 11.87
C LYS A 49 11.93 -3.22 11.99
N LEU A 50 11.73 -2.56 10.85
CA LEU A 50 11.18 -1.20 10.81
C LEU A 50 9.66 -1.25 11.07
N ASN A 51 9.28 -1.58 12.29
CA ASN A 51 7.90 -1.84 12.69
C ASN A 51 6.96 -0.63 12.57
N LYS A 52 7.50 0.58 12.41
CA LYS A 52 6.73 1.79 12.15
C LYS A 52 6.56 2.10 10.66
N LEU A 53 6.99 1.20 9.78
CA LEU A 53 6.71 1.25 8.35
C LEU A 53 5.47 0.41 8.03
N ILE A 54 4.42 1.07 7.58
CA ILE A 54 3.16 0.46 7.14
C ILE A 54 2.97 0.79 5.67
N CYS A 55 2.95 -0.24 4.82
CA CYS A 55 2.78 -0.10 3.39
C CYS A 55 1.39 -0.57 2.97
N PHE A 56 0.72 0.21 2.12
CA PHE A 56 -0.52 -0.17 1.45
C PHE A 56 -0.18 -0.56 0.01
N TYR A 57 -0.44 -1.78 -0.33
CA TYR A 57 -0.32 -2.26 -1.70
C TYR A 57 -1.69 -2.19 -2.38
N ASP A 58 -1.80 -1.29 -3.36
CA ASP A 58 -2.95 -1.15 -4.25
C ASP A 58 -2.91 -2.26 -5.31
N SER A 59 -3.51 -3.41 -4.97
CA SER A 59 -3.49 -4.63 -5.77
C SER A 59 -4.68 -4.64 -6.73
N ASN A 60 -4.58 -3.89 -7.83
CA ASN A 60 -5.63 -3.78 -8.83
C ASN A 60 -5.35 -4.56 -10.13
N GLY A 61 -4.13 -5.07 -10.31
CA GLY A 61 -3.75 -5.89 -11.45
C GLY A 61 -3.67 -5.14 -12.79
N ILE A 62 -3.58 -3.82 -12.77
CA ILE A 62 -3.50 -2.97 -13.96
C ILE A 62 -2.25 -2.10 -13.92
N SER A 63 -1.55 -2.06 -15.04
CA SER A 63 -0.46 -1.11 -15.29
C SER A 63 -0.79 -0.20 -16.47
N ILE A 64 0.19 0.61 -16.90
CA ILE A 64 0.05 1.52 -18.03
C ILE A 64 -0.34 0.82 -19.35
N ASP A 65 0.10 -0.43 -19.51
CA ASP A 65 -0.12 -1.25 -20.71
C ASP A 65 -1.29 -2.26 -20.55
N GLY A 66 -2.10 -2.12 -19.51
CA GLY A 66 -3.24 -3.01 -19.24
C GLY A 66 -2.99 -4.02 -18.13
N LYS A 67 -3.64 -5.18 -18.22
CA LYS A 67 -3.54 -6.26 -17.21
C LYS A 67 -2.13 -6.81 -17.11
N ILE A 68 -1.66 -7.03 -15.87
CA ILE A 68 -0.29 -7.48 -15.59
C ILE A 68 -0.11 -8.99 -15.69
N ASP A 69 -1.15 -9.78 -15.80
CA ASP A 69 -1.14 -11.26 -15.71
C ASP A 69 -0.16 -11.93 -16.68
N ALA A 70 0.13 -11.28 -17.83
CA ALA A 70 1.01 -11.83 -18.85
C ALA A 70 2.50 -11.73 -18.50
N TRP A 71 2.89 -10.83 -17.56
CA TRP A 71 4.32 -10.58 -17.27
C TRP A 71 4.66 -10.44 -15.78
N TYR A 72 3.66 -10.40 -14.90
CA TYR A 72 3.86 -10.30 -13.47
C TYR A 72 2.88 -11.17 -12.69
N GLN A 73 3.40 -12.21 -12.07
CA GLN A 73 2.61 -13.23 -11.35
C GLN A 73 3.17 -13.52 -9.96
N ASP A 74 3.98 -12.60 -9.40
CA ASP A 74 4.55 -12.79 -8.08
C ASP A 74 3.46 -12.81 -7.00
N ASP A 75 3.57 -13.76 -6.07
CA ASP A 75 2.82 -13.70 -4.82
C ASP A 75 3.47 -12.67 -3.88
N ILE A 76 2.92 -11.46 -3.88
CA ILE A 76 3.45 -10.35 -3.09
C ILE A 76 3.34 -10.61 -1.58
N ALA A 77 2.26 -11.23 -1.15
CA ALA A 77 2.06 -11.57 0.25
C ALA A 77 3.14 -12.56 0.73
N LEU A 78 3.39 -13.62 -0.05
CA LEU A 78 4.42 -14.59 0.26
C LEU A 78 5.83 -13.97 0.20
N ARG A 79 6.08 -13.12 -0.79
CA ARG A 79 7.35 -12.39 -0.93
C ARG A 79 7.63 -11.51 0.28
N CYS A 80 6.66 -10.73 0.74
CA CYS A 80 6.78 -9.89 1.93
C CYS A 80 7.03 -10.73 3.19
N ARG A 81 6.31 -11.86 3.34
CA ARG A 81 6.54 -12.80 4.45
C ARG A 81 7.97 -13.34 4.45
N SER A 82 8.53 -13.64 3.26
CA SER A 82 9.92 -14.12 3.13
C SER A 82 10.95 -13.07 3.55
N TYR A 83 10.64 -11.79 3.43
CA TYR A 83 11.48 -10.69 3.93
C TYR A 83 11.31 -10.43 5.44
N GLY A 84 10.47 -11.19 6.12
CA GLY A 84 10.22 -11.02 7.55
C GLY A 84 9.21 -9.93 7.89
N TRP A 85 8.37 -9.53 6.95
CA TRP A 85 7.27 -8.57 7.17
C TRP A 85 6.06 -9.25 7.79
N HIS A 86 5.29 -8.49 8.54
CA HIS A 86 3.89 -8.80 8.81
C HIS A 86 3.05 -8.50 7.57
N VAL A 87 2.09 -9.38 7.25
CA VAL A 87 1.26 -9.21 6.04
C VAL A 87 -0.20 -9.40 6.40
N ILE A 88 -0.99 -8.37 6.16
CA ILE A 88 -2.44 -8.38 6.26
C ILE A 88 -2.98 -8.48 4.84
N ASP A 89 -3.52 -9.64 4.51
CA ASP A 89 -3.89 -9.99 3.14
C ASP A 89 -5.40 -9.87 2.92
N ASN A 90 -5.82 -9.76 1.65
CA ASN A 90 -7.22 -9.75 1.23
C ASN A 90 -8.07 -8.63 1.85
N VAL A 91 -7.50 -7.48 2.12
CA VAL A 91 -8.23 -6.31 2.59
C VAL A 91 -9.04 -5.73 1.43
N ASP A 92 -10.35 -5.50 1.62
CA ASP A 92 -11.15 -4.78 0.64
C ASP A 92 -10.81 -3.28 0.69
N GLY A 93 -10.03 -2.82 -0.31
CA GLY A 93 -9.56 -1.44 -0.37
C GLY A 93 -10.65 -0.39 -0.62
N HIS A 94 -11.89 -0.82 -0.88
CA HIS A 94 -13.05 0.06 -1.01
C HIS A 94 -13.94 0.05 0.24
N LYS A 95 -13.60 -0.74 1.26
CA LYS A 95 -14.31 -0.77 2.55
C LYS A 95 -13.51 -0.10 3.66
N ARG A 96 -14.07 1.01 4.14
CA ARG A 96 -13.47 1.80 5.22
C ARG A 96 -13.15 0.98 6.48
N ASP A 97 -14.06 0.11 6.87
CA ASP A 97 -13.91 -0.66 8.12
C ASP A 97 -12.83 -1.72 8.00
N ASP A 98 -12.69 -2.37 6.83
CA ASP A 98 -11.62 -3.33 6.56
C ASP A 98 -10.25 -2.63 6.60
N ILE A 99 -10.14 -1.45 5.98
CA ILE A 99 -8.92 -0.63 6.01
C ILE A 99 -8.57 -0.21 7.44
N ASN A 100 -9.54 0.29 8.20
CA ASN A 100 -9.33 0.72 9.57
C ASN A 100 -8.87 -0.44 10.46
N SER A 101 -9.49 -1.60 10.33
CA SER A 101 -9.10 -2.81 11.07
C SER A 101 -7.66 -3.22 10.75
N ALA A 102 -7.27 -3.19 9.46
CA ALA A 102 -5.92 -3.50 9.02
C ALA A 102 -4.89 -2.49 9.57
N ILE A 103 -5.22 -1.21 9.64
CA ILE A 103 -4.35 -0.18 10.22
C ILE A 103 -4.14 -0.44 11.71
N GLU A 104 -5.19 -0.72 12.47
CA GLU A 104 -5.07 -0.99 13.91
C GLU A 104 -4.26 -2.28 14.17
N GLU A 105 -4.43 -3.33 13.36
CA GLU A 105 -3.60 -4.54 13.44
C GLU A 105 -2.14 -4.22 13.11
N ALA A 106 -1.87 -3.45 12.05
CA ALA A 106 -0.52 -3.08 11.63
C ALA A 106 0.25 -2.32 12.71
N LYS A 107 -0.43 -1.44 13.48
CA LYS A 107 0.17 -0.67 14.57
C LYS A 107 0.67 -1.54 15.73
N LEU A 108 0.12 -2.73 15.88
CA LEU A 108 0.51 -3.68 16.95
C LEU A 108 1.68 -4.59 16.55
N SER A 109 2.08 -4.57 15.29
CA SER A 109 3.16 -5.43 14.78
C SER A 109 4.54 -4.96 15.24
N ASP A 110 5.41 -5.89 15.57
CA ASP A 110 6.84 -5.66 15.83
C ASP A 110 7.71 -5.68 14.55
N LYS A 111 7.05 -5.77 13.36
CA LYS A 111 7.66 -5.87 12.04
C LYS A 111 7.10 -4.79 11.11
N PRO A 112 7.81 -4.43 10.03
CA PRO A 112 7.19 -3.66 8.97
C PRO A 112 5.97 -4.42 8.43
N THR A 113 4.91 -3.69 8.09
CA THR A 113 3.64 -4.31 7.69
C THR A 113 3.29 -3.96 6.25
N MET A 114 2.89 -4.98 5.49
CA MET A 114 2.26 -4.85 4.17
C MET A 114 0.78 -5.15 4.29
N ILE A 115 -0.05 -4.18 3.96
CA ILE A 115 -1.51 -4.32 3.84
C ILE A 115 -1.82 -4.49 2.35
N VAL A 116 -2.28 -5.68 1.96
CA VAL A 116 -2.62 -5.98 0.57
C VAL A 116 -4.09 -5.61 0.34
N CYS A 117 -4.31 -4.47 -0.30
CA CYS A 117 -5.64 -3.94 -0.59
C CYS A 117 -6.09 -4.39 -1.98
N LYS A 118 -7.14 -5.17 -2.05
CA LYS A 118 -7.82 -5.46 -3.31
C LYS A 118 -8.66 -4.26 -3.73
N THR A 119 -8.36 -3.73 -4.89
CA THR A 119 -9.00 -2.53 -5.41
C THR A 119 -9.35 -2.67 -6.88
N SER A 120 -10.15 -1.73 -7.36
CA SER A 120 -10.45 -1.53 -8.78
C SER A 120 -9.93 -0.16 -9.19
N ILE A 121 -9.00 -0.11 -10.15
CA ILE A 121 -8.54 1.17 -10.70
C ILE A 121 -9.72 1.91 -11.32
N GLY A 122 -9.82 3.23 -11.11
CA GLY A 122 -10.94 4.01 -11.59
C GLY A 122 -12.29 3.62 -10.97
N TYR A 123 -12.30 3.14 -9.74
CA TYR A 123 -13.52 2.72 -9.03
C TYR A 123 -14.62 3.79 -9.13
N GLY A 124 -15.79 3.36 -9.59
CA GLY A 124 -16.95 4.24 -9.75
C GLY A 124 -17.02 5.04 -11.06
N THR A 125 -16.02 4.92 -11.97
CA THR A 125 -16.00 5.66 -13.25
C THR A 125 -16.86 5.03 -14.35
N GLY A 126 -17.48 3.88 -14.11
CA GLY A 126 -18.22 3.13 -15.13
C GLY A 126 -17.30 2.43 -16.12
N ASP A 127 -17.43 2.69 -17.41
CA ASP A 127 -16.70 1.97 -18.47
C ASP A 127 -15.17 2.07 -18.40
N LYS A 128 -14.65 3.03 -17.66
CA LYS A 128 -13.19 3.19 -17.45
C LYS A 128 -12.68 2.47 -16.22
N GLN A 129 -13.55 1.88 -15.40
CA GLN A 129 -13.13 1.08 -14.27
C GLN A 129 -12.43 -0.19 -14.76
N ASP A 130 -11.43 -0.64 -13.99
CA ASP A 130 -10.62 -1.84 -14.26
C ASP A 130 -9.93 -1.84 -15.64
N SER A 131 -9.57 -0.63 -16.13
CA SER A 131 -8.87 -0.48 -17.40
C SER A 131 -7.69 0.49 -17.29
N GLU A 132 -6.72 0.31 -18.20
CA GLU A 132 -5.55 1.18 -18.36
C GLU A 132 -5.94 2.63 -18.69
N ALA A 133 -7.15 2.85 -19.22
CA ALA A 133 -7.67 4.20 -19.50
C ALA A 133 -7.80 5.08 -18.25
N SER A 134 -7.77 4.47 -17.05
CA SER A 134 -7.75 5.17 -15.76
C SER A 134 -6.34 5.32 -15.16
N HIS A 135 -5.32 4.74 -15.79
CA HIS A 135 -3.96 4.68 -15.24
C HIS A 135 -3.10 5.91 -15.59
N GLY A 136 -3.54 7.09 -15.44
CA GLY A 136 -2.69 8.28 -15.68
C GLY A 136 -3.18 9.17 -16.81
N ALA A 137 -4.35 8.86 -17.39
CA ALA A 137 -5.03 9.71 -18.33
C ALA A 137 -6.21 10.45 -17.68
N PRO A 138 -6.57 11.65 -18.14
CA PRO A 138 -7.77 12.33 -17.68
C PRO A 138 -9.02 11.49 -17.96
N LEU A 139 -9.89 11.36 -16.96
CA LEU A 139 -11.11 10.58 -17.08
C LEU A 139 -12.12 11.18 -18.09
N GLY A 140 -12.07 12.51 -18.27
CA GLY A 140 -13.03 13.24 -19.11
C GLY A 140 -14.35 13.56 -18.40
N LYS A 141 -15.14 14.42 -18.99
CA LYS A 141 -16.35 14.98 -18.34
C LYS A 141 -17.40 13.93 -17.99
N GLU A 142 -17.65 12.98 -18.87
CA GLU A 142 -18.69 11.96 -18.70
C GLU A 142 -18.35 10.98 -17.58
N ALA A 143 -17.12 10.44 -17.58
CA ALA A 143 -16.67 9.53 -16.52
C ALA A 143 -16.57 10.25 -15.16
N MET A 144 -16.18 11.54 -15.15
CA MET A 144 -16.20 12.37 -13.93
C MET A 144 -17.61 12.59 -13.38
N ALA A 145 -18.60 12.81 -14.25
CA ALA A 145 -20.00 12.93 -13.81
C ALA A 145 -20.53 11.62 -13.23
N THR A 146 -20.19 10.50 -13.88
CA THR A 146 -20.54 9.15 -13.41
C THR A 146 -19.90 8.86 -12.07
N LEU A 147 -18.59 9.14 -11.92
CA LEU A 147 -17.84 8.98 -10.69
C LEU A 147 -18.46 9.76 -9.51
N ARG A 148 -18.75 11.06 -9.71
CA ARG A 148 -19.39 11.90 -8.68
C ARG A 148 -20.73 11.33 -8.22
N LYS A 149 -21.55 10.87 -9.18
CA LYS A 149 -22.85 10.24 -8.88
C LYS A 149 -22.68 8.93 -8.09
N ASN A 150 -21.75 8.08 -8.51
CA ASN A 150 -21.55 6.75 -7.90
C ASN A 150 -20.94 6.83 -6.50
N LEU A 151 -20.11 7.85 -6.24
CA LEU A 151 -19.48 8.08 -4.94
C LEU A 151 -20.23 9.07 -4.05
N ASP A 152 -21.41 9.57 -4.48
CA ASP A 152 -22.15 10.63 -3.79
C ASP A 152 -21.26 11.85 -3.46
N TRP A 153 -20.43 12.25 -4.42
CA TRP A 153 -19.45 13.31 -4.26
C TRP A 153 -20.03 14.65 -4.71
N PRO A 154 -20.00 15.72 -3.87
CA PRO A 154 -20.55 17.03 -4.20
C PRO A 154 -19.89 17.74 -5.40
#